data_ddf602ba428834ca0089c032b22d8a66
#
_entry.id   ddf602ba428834ca0089c032b22d8a66
#
_cell.length_a   1.000
_cell.length_b   1.000
_cell.length_c   1.000
_cell.angle_alpha   90.00
_cell.angle_beta   90.00
_cell.angle_gamma   90.00
#
_symmetry.space_group_name_H-M   'P 1'
#
loop_
_entity.id
_entity.type
_entity.pdbx_description
1 polymer ?
#
loop_
_entity_poly.entity_id
_entity_poly.type
_entity_poly.pdbx_seq_one_letter_code
_entity_poly.pdbx_strand_id
1 'polypeptide(L)'
;MAPTATLIGDVTVEAGASVWFNAVLRGDMGPIVVRAGANVQDGSVLHAPPGIPVTIGPGATIAHGCVVHGAHIGASAVIGNHSTVLDGVVVGARSLIAAHALVVGGTRIPEDVIVAGAPAEIRGPVAGSGAETWVKTSAGIYQDLAARYRTELREL
;
A
#
# COMPACT_ATOMS: atom_id res chain seq x y z
N MET A 1 -3.72 -14.53 -2.59
CA MET A 1 -4.10 -13.63 -3.69
C MET A 1 -5.56 -13.86 -4.01
N ALA A 2 -6.37 -12.81 -4.12
CA ALA A 2 -7.78 -12.92 -4.47
C ALA A 2 -7.95 -13.36 -5.95
N PRO A 3 -9.03 -14.10 -6.30
CA PRO A 3 -9.22 -14.63 -7.65
C PRO A 3 -9.31 -13.57 -8.75
N THR A 4 -9.79 -12.37 -8.43
CA THR A 4 -9.95 -11.26 -9.37
C THR A 4 -8.80 -10.25 -9.36
N ALA A 5 -7.74 -10.50 -8.60
CA ALA A 5 -6.53 -9.69 -8.65
C ALA A 5 -5.77 -9.94 -9.96
N THR A 6 -5.27 -8.87 -10.59
CA THR A 6 -4.55 -8.94 -11.87
C THR A 6 -3.09 -8.51 -11.68
N LEU A 7 -2.16 -9.40 -12.00
CA LEU A 7 -0.73 -9.14 -11.98
C LEU A 7 -0.18 -9.23 -13.40
N ILE A 8 0.57 -8.20 -13.85
CA ILE A 8 1.10 -8.11 -15.23
C ILE A 8 2.59 -7.77 -15.14
N GLY A 9 3.41 -8.51 -15.88
CA GLY A 9 4.85 -8.23 -16.00
C GLY A 9 5.66 -8.64 -14.78
N ASP A 10 6.66 -7.83 -14.41
CA ASP A 10 7.59 -8.09 -13.31
C ASP A 10 6.98 -7.73 -11.95
N VAL A 11 6.24 -8.67 -11.37
CA VAL A 11 5.58 -8.51 -10.07
C VAL A 11 6.00 -9.62 -9.13
N THR A 12 6.59 -9.24 -7.99
CA THR A 12 6.94 -10.15 -6.89
C THR A 12 6.04 -9.92 -5.69
N VAL A 13 5.41 -10.98 -5.18
CA VAL A 13 4.61 -10.97 -3.94
C VAL A 13 5.27 -11.93 -2.95
N GLU A 14 5.84 -11.39 -1.88
CA GLU A 14 6.59 -12.16 -0.89
C GLU A 14 5.68 -12.91 0.10
N ALA A 15 6.30 -13.76 0.94
CA ALA A 15 5.60 -14.60 1.90
C ALA A 15 4.70 -13.80 2.86
N GLY A 16 3.48 -14.27 3.10
CA GLY A 16 2.50 -13.61 3.98
C GLY A 16 1.88 -12.35 3.41
N ALA A 17 2.36 -11.84 2.26
CA ALA A 17 1.72 -10.72 1.61
C ALA A 17 0.41 -11.13 0.91
N SER A 18 -0.51 -10.18 0.73
CA SER A 18 -1.82 -10.43 0.12
C SER A 18 -2.22 -9.34 -0.88
N VAL A 19 -2.85 -9.78 -1.98
CA VAL A 19 -3.43 -8.90 -3.02
C VAL A 19 -4.90 -9.24 -3.14
N TRP A 20 -5.75 -8.22 -3.03
CA TRP A 20 -7.19 -8.36 -2.84
C TRP A 20 -7.98 -8.17 -4.14
N PHE A 21 -9.30 -8.20 -4.02
CA PHE A 21 -10.20 -8.27 -5.18
C PHE A 21 -10.06 -7.04 -6.08
N ASN A 22 -9.97 -7.29 -7.40
CA ASN A 22 -9.87 -6.25 -8.44
C ASN A 22 -8.65 -5.31 -8.29
N ALA A 23 -7.68 -5.65 -7.45
CA ALA A 23 -6.42 -4.92 -7.45
C ALA A 23 -5.62 -5.25 -8.71
N VAL A 24 -4.98 -4.23 -9.30
CA VAL A 24 -4.16 -4.36 -10.51
C VAL A 24 -2.72 -3.94 -10.20
N LEU A 25 -1.79 -4.88 -10.34
CA LEU A 25 -0.35 -4.63 -10.20
C LEU A 25 0.28 -4.78 -11.58
N ARG A 26 0.59 -3.66 -12.25
CA ARG A 26 1.13 -3.67 -13.61
C ARG A 26 2.60 -3.29 -13.63
N GLY A 27 3.46 -4.30 -13.65
CA GLY A 27 4.91 -4.22 -13.74
C GLY A 27 5.44 -4.46 -15.15
N ASP A 28 4.78 -3.89 -16.16
CA ASP A 28 5.14 -4.05 -17.58
C ASP A 28 6.29 -3.13 -18.03
N MET A 29 6.57 -2.07 -17.28
CA MET A 29 7.63 -1.11 -17.57
C MET A 29 8.71 -1.03 -16.47
N GLY A 30 8.45 -1.61 -15.32
CA GLY A 30 9.36 -1.66 -14.18
C GLY A 30 8.87 -2.62 -13.10
N PRO A 31 9.75 -3.03 -12.16
CA PRO A 31 9.40 -4.04 -11.17
C PRO A 31 8.45 -3.47 -10.09
N ILE A 32 7.53 -4.34 -9.65
CA ILE A 32 6.69 -4.12 -8.46
C ILE A 32 7.03 -5.21 -7.44
N VAL A 33 7.38 -4.80 -6.22
CA VAL A 33 7.66 -5.74 -5.13
C VAL A 33 6.74 -5.46 -3.96
N VAL A 34 5.91 -6.44 -3.60
CA VAL A 34 5.08 -6.43 -2.39
C VAL A 34 5.78 -7.30 -1.34
N ARG A 35 6.42 -6.67 -0.36
CA ARG A 35 7.25 -7.32 0.64
C ARG A 35 6.44 -8.13 1.65
N ALA A 36 7.15 -8.95 2.42
CA ALA A 36 6.58 -9.89 3.37
C ALA A 36 5.49 -9.27 4.26
N GLY A 37 4.34 -9.93 4.35
CA GLY A 37 3.22 -9.54 5.20
C GLY A 37 2.49 -8.26 4.82
N ALA A 38 2.86 -7.58 3.73
CA ALA A 38 2.17 -6.40 3.23
C ALA A 38 0.84 -6.77 2.56
N ASN A 39 -0.06 -5.79 2.41
CA ASN A 39 -1.33 -6.01 1.71
C ASN A 39 -1.65 -4.89 0.73
N VAL A 40 -2.21 -5.27 -0.42
CA VAL A 40 -2.75 -4.37 -1.44
C VAL A 40 -4.23 -4.68 -1.56
N GLN A 41 -5.08 -3.77 -1.10
CA GLN A 41 -6.51 -3.99 -0.94
C GLN A 41 -7.30 -3.73 -2.23
N ASP A 42 -8.58 -4.02 -2.13
CA ASP A 42 -9.52 -4.09 -3.24
C ASP A 42 -9.50 -2.84 -4.13
N GLY A 43 -9.48 -3.05 -5.43
CA GLY A 43 -9.55 -1.99 -6.43
C GLY A 43 -8.34 -1.07 -6.52
N SER A 44 -7.25 -1.35 -5.78
CA SER A 44 -6.04 -0.53 -5.85
C SER A 44 -5.24 -0.81 -7.13
N VAL A 45 -4.59 0.23 -7.66
CA VAL A 45 -3.77 0.15 -8.88
C VAL A 45 -2.33 0.52 -8.54
N LEU A 46 -1.40 -0.40 -8.78
CA LEU A 46 0.04 -0.18 -8.67
C LEU A 46 0.66 -0.23 -10.07
N HIS A 47 1.44 0.78 -10.44
CA HIS A 47 2.15 0.79 -11.72
C HIS A 47 3.57 1.32 -11.55
N ALA A 48 4.52 0.61 -12.13
CA ALA A 48 5.93 1.00 -12.15
C ALA A 48 6.29 1.55 -13.53
N PRO A 49 6.54 2.88 -13.66
CA PRO A 49 7.01 3.45 -14.92
C PRO A 49 8.49 3.10 -15.16
N PRO A 50 9.03 3.37 -16.36
CA PRO A 50 10.43 3.07 -16.67
C PRO A 50 11.42 3.67 -15.67
N GLY A 51 12.28 2.83 -15.10
CA GLY A 51 13.34 3.26 -14.18
C GLY A 51 12.89 3.64 -12.76
N ILE A 52 11.61 3.61 -12.43
CA ILE A 52 11.09 3.94 -11.10
C ILE A 52 10.24 2.77 -10.57
N PRO A 53 10.83 1.87 -9.77
CA PRO A 53 10.13 0.71 -9.25
C PRO A 53 9.04 1.11 -8.24
N VAL A 54 8.07 0.21 -8.06
CA VAL A 54 7.16 0.26 -6.90
C VAL A 54 7.61 -0.75 -5.86
N THR A 55 7.83 -0.28 -4.64
CA THR A 55 8.15 -1.17 -3.51
C THR A 55 7.18 -0.91 -2.37
N ILE A 56 6.45 -1.93 -1.97
CA ILE A 56 5.59 -1.92 -0.79
C ILE A 56 6.34 -2.65 0.31
N GLY A 57 6.76 -1.92 1.34
CA GLY A 57 7.60 -2.40 2.44
C GLY A 57 6.93 -3.47 3.30
N PRO A 58 7.73 -4.21 4.10
CA PRO A 58 7.20 -5.27 4.94
C PRO A 58 6.06 -4.79 5.85
N GLY A 59 4.96 -5.53 5.89
CA GLY A 59 3.80 -5.17 6.70
C GLY A 59 3.10 -3.86 6.33
N ALA A 60 3.44 -3.23 5.22
CA ALA A 60 2.75 -2.03 4.77
C ALA A 60 1.35 -2.35 4.23
N THR A 61 0.46 -1.39 4.33
CA THR A 61 -0.93 -1.48 3.87
C THR A 61 -1.20 -0.46 2.78
N ILE A 62 -1.61 -0.92 1.62
CA ILE A 62 -2.23 -0.11 0.58
C ILE A 62 -3.74 -0.35 0.67
N ALA A 63 -4.47 0.61 1.23
CA ALA A 63 -5.90 0.46 1.45
C ALA A 63 -6.71 0.53 0.14
N HIS A 64 -8.03 0.41 0.26
CA HIS A 64 -8.94 0.26 -0.89
C HIS A 64 -8.86 1.42 -1.88
N GLY A 65 -8.85 1.11 -3.18
CA GLY A 65 -8.96 2.08 -4.27
C GLY A 65 -7.78 3.04 -4.41
N CYS A 66 -6.62 2.73 -3.84
CA CYS A 66 -5.43 3.57 -3.95
C CYS A 66 -4.78 3.49 -5.33
N VAL A 67 -4.11 4.57 -5.71
CA VAL A 67 -3.18 4.60 -6.86
C VAL A 67 -1.76 4.81 -6.33
N VAL A 68 -0.85 3.87 -6.61
CA VAL A 68 0.57 3.99 -6.28
C VAL A 68 1.37 3.85 -7.57
N HIS A 69 2.04 4.93 -7.95
CA HIS A 69 2.77 5.01 -9.20
C HIS A 69 4.23 5.37 -8.93
N GLY A 70 5.17 4.48 -9.28
CA GLY A 70 6.62 4.71 -9.17
C GLY A 70 7.08 5.17 -7.77
N ALA A 71 6.67 4.48 -6.70
CA ALA A 71 6.91 4.96 -5.33
C ALA A 71 7.47 3.88 -4.40
N HIS A 72 8.14 4.32 -3.33
CA HIS A 72 8.58 3.47 -2.24
C HIS A 72 7.76 3.72 -0.98
N ILE A 73 7.09 2.69 -0.49
CA ILE A 73 6.29 2.70 0.74
C ILE A 73 7.07 1.96 1.82
N GLY A 74 7.40 2.64 2.91
CA GLY A 74 8.17 2.11 4.03
C GLY A 74 7.44 1.01 4.82
N ALA A 75 8.21 0.30 5.64
CA ALA A 75 7.69 -0.79 6.47
C ALA A 75 6.55 -0.31 7.38
N SER A 76 5.48 -1.10 7.50
CA SER A 76 4.30 -0.80 8.32
C SER A 76 3.63 0.55 8.04
N ALA A 77 3.94 1.21 6.92
CA ALA A 77 3.23 2.42 6.52
C ALA A 77 1.83 2.07 6.03
N VAL A 78 0.89 2.99 6.22
CA VAL A 78 -0.51 2.84 5.80
C VAL A 78 -0.85 3.92 4.77
N ILE A 79 -1.22 3.51 3.57
CA ILE A 79 -1.78 4.38 2.55
C ILE A 79 -3.31 4.25 2.64
N GLY A 80 -3.96 5.30 3.11
CA GLY A 80 -5.41 5.32 3.36
C GLY A 80 -6.24 5.29 2.09
N ASN A 81 -7.50 4.89 2.23
CA ASN A 81 -8.44 4.66 1.12
C ASN A 81 -8.43 5.79 0.08
N HIS A 82 -8.43 5.41 -1.21
CA HIS A 82 -8.51 6.33 -2.35
C HIS A 82 -7.41 7.39 -2.42
N SER A 83 -6.27 7.16 -1.74
CA SER A 83 -5.12 8.06 -1.87
C SER A 83 -4.37 7.81 -3.17
N THR A 84 -3.72 8.88 -3.66
CA THR A 84 -2.83 8.82 -4.82
C THR A 84 -1.40 9.16 -4.39
N VAL A 85 -0.46 8.27 -4.70
CA VAL A 85 0.98 8.44 -4.43
C VAL A 85 1.72 8.39 -5.76
N LEU A 86 2.40 9.48 -6.13
CA LEU A 86 2.99 9.66 -7.46
C LEU A 86 4.49 9.33 -7.51
N ASP A 87 5.08 9.48 -8.69
CA ASP A 87 6.43 9.06 -9.02
C ASP A 87 7.51 9.63 -8.10
N GLY A 88 8.45 8.77 -7.73
CA GLY A 88 9.59 9.16 -6.91
C GLY A 88 9.27 9.49 -5.45
N VAL A 89 8.02 9.28 -5.02
CA VAL A 89 7.63 9.45 -3.62
C VAL A 89 8.29 8.37 -2.76
N VAL A 90 8.79 8.80 -1.61
CA VAL A 90 9.26 7.91 -0.55
C VAL A 90 8.44 8.18 0.71
N VAL A 91 7.67 7.20 1.14
CA VAL A 91 6.93 7.24 2.40
C VAL A 91 7.72 6.52 3.47
N GLY A 92 8.05 7.22 4.56
CA GLY A 92 8.78 6.66 5.70
C GLY A 92 7.99 5.57 6.42
N ALA A 93 8.73 4.70 7.11
CA ALA A 93 8.14 3.60 7.86
C ALA A 93 7.13 4.10 8.92
N ARG A 94 6.09 3.32 9.20
CA ARG A 94 5.09 3.60 10.24
C ARG A 94 4.34 4.93 10.07
N SER A 95 4.43 5.56 8.90
CA SER A 95 3.66 6.77 8.59
C SER A 95 2.28 6.40 8.03
N LEU A 96 1.32 7.30 8.21
CA LEU A 96 -0.02 7.14 7.69
C LEU A 96 -0.35 8.27 6.72
N ILE A 97 -0.67 7.92 5.49
CA ILE A 97 -1.29 8.80 4.51
C ILE A 97 -2.80 8.69 4.69
N ALA A 98 -3.46 9.79 5.01
CA ALA A 98 -4.90 9.81 5.24
C ALA A 98 -5.68 9.55 3.95
N ALA A 99 -6.92 9.05 4.09
CA ALA A 99 -7.78 8.79 2.94
C ALA A 99 -7.95 10.02 2.04
N HIS A 100 -8.03 9.78 0.71
CA HIS A 100 -8.15 10.81 -0.33
C HIS A 100 -6.99 11.82 -0.41
N ALA A 101 -5.84 11.51 0.18
CA ALA A 101 -4.67 12.36 0.05
C ALA A 101 -4.00 12.24 -1.33
N LEU A 102 -3.44 13.35 -1.83
CA LEU A 102 -2.61 13.37 -3.02
C LEU A 102 -1.16 13.70 -2.64
N VAL A 103 -0.29 12.69 -2.66
CA VAL A 103 1.14 12.85 -2.45
C VAL A 103 1.80 13.09 -3.80
N VAL A 104 2.23 14.33 -4.02
CA VAL A 104 2.81 14.77 -5.30
C VAL A 104 4.20 14.16 -5.53
N GLY A 105 4.59 14.02 -6.79
CA GLY A 105 5.83 13.38 -7.19
C GLY A 105 7.08 13.94 -6.50
N GLY A 106 8.03 13.06 -6.20
CA GLY A 106 9.31 13.42 -5.55
C GLY A 106 9.23 13.74 -4.06
N THR A 107 8.03 13.72 -3.45
CA THR A 107 7.86 14.01 -2.03
C THR A 107 8.55 12.96 -1.14
N ARG A 108 9.25 13.41 -0.11
CA ARG A 108 9.83 12.55 0.93
C ARG A 108 9.09 12.76 2.24
N ILE A 109 8.39 11.75 2.70
CA ILE A 109 7.64 11.74 3.95
C ILE A 109 8.51 11.04 5.00
N PRO A 110 8.78 11.69 6.15
CA PRO A 110 9.51 11.07 7.27
C PRO A 110 8.79 9.85 7.84
N GLU A 111 9.46 9.12 8.71
CA GLU A 111 8.84 8.05 9.50
C GLU A 111 7.91 8.61 10.59
N ASP A 112 6.95 7.79 11.04
CA ASP A 112 6.09 8.03 12.21
C ASP A 112 5.23 9.30 12.13
N VAL A 113 4.88 9.77 10.92
CA VAL A 113 4.03 10.96 10.72
C VAL A 113 2.70 10.65 10.05
N ILE A 114 1.71 11.50 10.31
CA ILE A 114 0.43 11.56 9.61
C ILE A 114 0.51 12.63 8.53
N VAL A 115 0.07 12.26 7.32
CA VAL A 115 0.03 13.16 6.16
C VAL A 115 -1.39 13.17 5.60
N ALA A 116 -1.92 14.35 5.27
CA ALA A 116 -3.29 14.48 4.76
C ALA A 116 -3.46 15.68 3.82
N GLY A 117 -4.43 15.59 2.92
CA GLY A 117 -4.84 16.66 2.01
C GLY A 117 -4.43 16.43 0.56
N ALA A 118 -4.84 17.34 -0.32
CA ALA A 118 -4.51 17.35 -1.74
C ALA A 118 -4.18 18.81 -2.16
N PRO A 119 -2.88 19.17 -2.27
CA PRO A 119 -1.70 18.33 -2.01
C PRO A 119 -1.54 17.96 -0.54
N ALA A 120 -0.88 16.81 -0.30
CA ALA A 120 -0.73 16.23 1.02
C ALA A 120 0.37 16.93 1.84
N GLU A 121 0.08 17.21 3.11
CA GLU A 121 0.99 17.87 4.06
C GLU A 121 1.07 17.08 5.36
N ILE A 122 2.20 17.20 6.07
CA ILE A 122 2.38 16.60 7.39
C ILE A 122 1.44 17.28 8.39
N ARG A 123 0.67 16.47 9.15
CA ARG A 123 -0.30 16.94 10.15
C ARG A 123 0.15 16.71 11.59
N GLY A 124 1.09 15.83 11.81
CA GLY A 124 1.61 15.53 13.15
C GLY A 124 2.18 14.12 13.26
N PRO A 125 2.55 13.69 14.47
CA PRO A 125 3.05 12.36 14.72
C PRO A 125 1.93 11.30 14.71
N VAL A 126 2.29 10.06 14.38
CA VAL A 126 1.40 8.89 14.52
C VAL A 126 1.17 8.57 16.00
N ALA A 127 2.23 8.66 16.81
CA ALA A 127 2.18 8.35 18.23
C ALA A 127 1.16 9.21 18.98
N GLY A 128 0.30 8.57 19.78
CA GLY A 128 -0.75 9.23 20.55
C GLY A 128 -1.97 9.68 19.74
N SER A 129 -2.02 9.40 18.45
CA SER A 129 -3.15 9.70 17.57
C SER A 129 -4.04 8.48 17.31
N GLY A 130 -5.23 8.71 16.74
CA GLY A 130 -6.09 7.60 16.25
C GLY A 130 -5.47 6.77 15.13
N ALA A 131 -4.46 7.29 14.44
CA ALA A 131 -3.71 6.59 13.38
C ALA A 131 -2.84 5.46 13.93
N GLU A 132 -2.39 5.57 15.17
CA GLU A 132 -1.47 4.61 15.79
C GLU A 132 -2.00 3.18 15.78
N THR A 133 -3.29 3.01 16.05
CA THR A 133 -3.94 1.70 16.00
C THR A 133 -3.86 1.09 14.61
N TRP A 134 -4.18 1.86 13.57
CA TRP A 134 -4.14 1.37 12.20
C TRP A 134 -2.72 0.99 11.76
N VAL A 135 -1.74 1.82 12.06
CA VAL A 135 -0.33 1.52 11.74
C VAL A 135 0.14 0.24 12.42
N LYS A 136 -0.28 0.00 13.67
CA LYS A 136 0.13 -1.20 14.43
C LYS A 136 -0.61 -2.48 14.02
N THR A 137 -1.85 -2.39 13.56
CA THR A 137 -2.71 -3.58 13.45
C THR A 137 -3.11 -3.96 12.04
N SER A 138 -3.09 -3.05 11.06
CA SER A 138 -3.63 -3.30 9.71
C SER A 138 -3.01 -4.53 9.04
N ALA A 139 -1.69 -4.66 9.08
CA ALA A 139 -1.02 -5.80 8.46
C ALA A 139 -1.47 -7.14 9.05
N GLY A 140 -1.52 -7.25 10.38
CA GLY A 140 -1.96 -8.47 11.07
C GLY A 140 -3.40 -8.84 10.73
N ILE A 141 -4.30 -7.86 10.75
CA ILE A 141 -5.72 -8.07 10.37
C ILE A 141 -5.82 -8.67 8.96
N TYR A 142 -5.07 -8.13 7.99
CA TYR A 142 -5.12 -8.63 6.62
C TYR A 142 -4.40 -9.97 6.41
N GLN A 143 -3.39 -10.29 7.21
CA GLN A 143 -2.77 -11.62 7.22
C GLN A 143 -3.75 -12.68 7.73
N ASP A 144 -4.45 -12.41 8.84
CA ASP A 144 -5.47 -13.29 9.39
C ASP A 144 -6.64 -13.46 8.43
N LEU A 145 -7.08 -12.37 7.82
CA LEU A 145 -8.15 -12.38 6.82
C LEU A 145 -7.76 -13.22 5.59
N ALA A 146 -6.53 -13.04 5.09
CA ALA A 146 -6.03 -13.82 3.95
C ALA A 146 -5.90 -15.30 4.27
N ALA A 147 -5.50 -15.66 5.50
CA ALA A 147 -5.49 -17.05 5.96
C ALA A 147 -6.89 -17.65 5.95
N ARG A 148 -7.87 -16.93 6.49
CA ARG A 148 -9.27 -17.34 6.55
C ARG A 148 -9.89 -17.52 5.15
N TYR A 149 -9.63 -16.61 4.21
CA TYR A 149 -10.17 -16.66 2.85
C TYR A 149 -9.64 -17.83 2.02
N ARG A 150 -8.52 -18.43 2.38
CA ARG A 150 -8.03 -19.66 1.72
C ARG A 150 -8.96 -20.86 1.90
N THR A 151 -9.71 -20.90 2.98
CA THR A 151 -10.57 -22.03 3.36
C THR A 151 -12.06 -21.70 3.34
N GLU A 152 -12.42 -20.42 3.52
CA GLU A 152 -13.80 -20.01 3.74
C GLU A 152 -14.42 -19.22 2.57
N LEU A 153 -13.61 -18.75 1.59
CA LEU A 153 -14.14 -18.02 0.45
C LEU A 153 -15.03 -18.95 -0.39
N ARG A 154 -16.28 -18.56 -0.55
CA ARG A 154 -17.27 -19.27 -1.39
C ARG A 154 -17.92 -18.28 -2.34
N GLU A 155 -18.12 -18.69 -3.59
CA GLU A 155 -19.04 -18.01 -4.50
C GLU A 155 -20.48 -18.28 -4.05
N LEU A 156 -21.31 -17.24 -4.09
CA LEU A 156 -22.73 -17.32 -3.73
C LEU A 156 -23.58 -17.60 -4.98
#